data_d374fc2290caf346a77336bf4af37ab8
#
_entry.id   d374fc2290caf346a77336bf4af37ab8
#
_cell.length_a   1.000
_cell.length_b   1.000
_cell.length_c   1.000
_cell.angle_alpha   90.00
_cell.angle_beta   90.00
_cell.angle_gamma   90.00
#
_symmetry.space_group_name_H-M   'P 1'
#
loop_
_entity.id
_entity.type
_entity.pdbx_description
1 polymer ?
#
loop_
_entity_poly.entity_id
_entity_poly.type
_entity_poly.pdbx_seq_one_letter_code
_entity_poly.pdbx_strand_id
1 'polypeptide(L)'
;MANSISELHQAHAVMLKTGLFRDPFAASRLLTKATVLPISSPETLSYALSVFTHIEEPNSYIYNTIIRAYSTSPFPQLALIIFLKMLNSVNKVFPDRYTFTFIVKACATMENAKQGEQVHGLVTKIGLEEDVYIYNTLVHMYAKCGCFGISRGMIDGLIEDDVIAWNALLSVYAERGLFELARELFDEMPVKNVESWNFMVSGYVNVGLVDEARKVFDEMLVKDVVSWNVMITGYTKADKFNEVLTLFEDMLRAKVKPDDCTLVNVLSACAGVGSLSQGKWVHAFIERNGIEVHNFLATALVDMYCKCGCIEKGLEVFNGTLRKDISTWNAMIAGFSNHGYLDDALKTFNELIADGIKPNEVTFVSVLSTCSQGGLLSEGRRMFELMINEYRIQPTLVHYGCMVDLLGRFGLLEEAEELVSKLPVKEAPAIWESLLSASRSHNDVELAERIATKLLEVDPRDSAGYVQLSNVLASMGRWDDVREVRRKMRSEGITKEPGCSMIEVDGVVHEFLAGEGIIL
;
A
#
# COMPACT_ATOMS: atom_id res chain seq x y z
N MET A 1 31.63 3.74 8.78
CA MET A 1 30.48 3.65 9.73
C MET A 1 29.70 2.41 9.36
N ALA A 2 29.30 1.57 10.32
CA ALA A 2 28.58 0.32 10.01
C ALA A 2 27.21 0.62 9.37
N ASN A 3 27.02 0.15 8.15
CA ASN A 3 25.79 0.35 7.37
C ASN A 3 25.04 -0.98 7.13
N SER A 4 25.56 -2.10 7.63
CA SER A 4 24.96 -3.41 7.56
C SER A 4 25.03 -4.15 8.91
N ILE A 5 24.16 -5.14 9.11
CA ILE A 5 24.18 -5.97 10.31
C ILE A 5 25.49 -6.75 10.46
N SER A 6 26.10 -7.15 9.34
CA SER A 6 27.40 -7.83 9.31
C SER A 6 28.54 -6.93 9.83
N GLU A 7 28.56 -5.66 9.44
CA GLU A 7 29.54 -4.68 9.94
C GLU A 7 29.34 -4.39 11.43
N LEU A 8 28.07 -4.38 11.90
CA LEU A 8 27.77 -4.25 13.33
C LEU A 8 28.29 -5.45 14.14
N HIS A 9 28.13 -6.67 13.63
CA HIS A 9 28.68 -7.87 14.27
C HIS A 9 30.20 -7.82 14.34
N GLN A 10 30.87 -7.37 13.28
CA GLN A 10 32.33 -7.19 13.26
C GLN A 10 32.78 -6.13 14.29
N ALA A 11 32.09 -4.97 14.32
CA ALA A 11 32.39 -3.92 15.29
C ALA A 11 32.20 -4.41 16.74
N HIS A 12 31.12 -5.13 17.01
CA HIS A 12 30.82 -5.72 18.31
C HIS A 12 31.91 -6.73 18.74
N ALA A 13 32.33 -7.61 17.82
CA ALA A 13 33.39 -8.58 18.09
C ALA A 13 34.72 -7.89 18.41
N VAL A 14 35.08 -6.80 17.73
CA VAL A 14 36.27 -5.98 18.05
C VAL A 14 36.12 -5.34 19.43
N MET A 15 34.98 -4.75 19.75
CA MET A 15 34.73 -4.12 21.05
C MET A 15 34.84 -5.13 22.22
N LEU A 16 34.35 -6.37 22.03
CA LEU A 16 34.50 -7.44 23.02
C LEU A 16 35.99 -7.83 23.19
N LYS A 17 36.73 -8.02 22.11
CA LYS A 17 38.15 -8.38 22.15
C LYS A 17 39.03 -7.31 22.78
N THR A 18 38.72 -6.04 22.58
CA THR A 18 39.48 -4.90 23.09
C THR A 18 39.05 -4.46 24.49
N GLY A 19 37.99 -5.04 25.03
CA GLY A 19 37.41 -4.62 26.33
C GLY A 19 36.60 -3.32 26.25
N LEU A 20 36.48 -2.69 25.07
CA LEU A 20 35.77 -1.43 24.84
C LEU A 20 34.26 -1.56 25.11
N PHE A 21 33.74 -2.79 25.05
CA PHE A 21 32.29 -3.05 25.32
C PHE A 21 31.90 -2.81 26.79
N ARG A 22 32.88 -2.82 27.71
CA ARG A 22 32.64 -2.48 29.13
C ARG A 22 32.46 -0.98 29.37
N ASP A 23 32.85 -0.13 28.42
CA ASP A 23 32.55 1.30 28.47
C ASP A 23 31.10 1.54 28.07
N PRO A 24 30.23 2.07 28.97
CA PRO A 24 28.82 2.34 28.67
C PRO A 24 28.60 3.27 27.49
N PHE A 25 29.53 4.22 27.23
CA PHE A 25 29.43 5.15 26.10
C PHE A 25 29.68 4.41 24.78
N ALA A 26 30.70 3.56 24.71
CA ALA A 26 30.96 2.76 23.52
C ALA A 26 29.84 1.76 23.23
N ALA A 27 29.36 1.05 24.26
CA ALA A 27 28.24 0.13 24.16
C ALA A 27 26.95 0.82 23.71
N SER A 28 26.66 2.04 24.23
CA SER A 28 25.50 2.84 23.81
C SER A 28 25.52 3.21 22.34
N ARG A 29 26.70 3.54 21.80
CA ARG A 29 26.86 3.86 20.35
C ARG A 29 26.58 2.65 19.47
N LEU A 30 27.04 1.46 19.89
CA LEU A 30 26.73 0.21 19.17
C LEU A 30 25.22 -0.06 19.20
N LEU A 31 24.59 0.05 20.38
CA LEU A 31 23.15 -0.14 20.54
C LEU A 31 22.34 0.85 19.72
N THR A 32 22.70 2.14 19.74
CA THR A 32 22.05 3.17 18.93
C THR A 32 22.13 2.84 17.43
N LYS A 33 23.28 2.39 16.96
CA LYS A 33 23.43 1.97 15.56
C LYS A 33 22.60 0.74 15.22
N ALA A 34 22.54 -0.25 16.11
CA ALA A 34 21.72 -1.43 15.95
C ALA A 34 20.20 -1.10 15.88
N THR A 35 19.77 -0.03 16.56
CA THR A 35 18.36 0.41 16.57
C THR A 35 17.99 1.38 15.45
N VAL A 36 18.95 1.96 14.73
CA VAL A 36 18.74 2.95 13.63
C VAL A 36 18.85 2.31 12.24
N LEU A 37 19.48 1.14 12.11
CA LEU A 37 19.41 0.37 10.86
C LEU A 37 17.94 0.05 10.54
N PRO A 38 17.58 -0.12 9.23
CA PRO A 38 16.18 -0.23 8.82
C PRO A 38 15.42 -1.16 9.76
N ILE A 39 14.55 -0.56 10.56
CA ILE A 39 13.86 -1.10 11.76
C ILE A 39 12.94 -2.28 11.43
N SER A 40 12.86 -2.66 10.17
CA SER A 40 11.86 -3.60 9.65
C SER A 40 12.26 -5.08 9.76
N SER A 41 13.48 -5.42 10.14
CA SER A 41 13.82 -6.84 10.31
C SER A 41 13.77 -7.25 11.78
N PRO A 42 13.01 -8.31 12.12
CA PRO A 42 13.02 -8.91 13.46
C PRO A 42 14.43 -9.26 13.96
N GLU A 43 15.35 -9.50 13.02
CA GLU A 43 16.75 -9.84 13.28
C GLU A 43 17.54 -8.69 13.91
N THR A 44 17.37 -7.44 13.42
CA THR A 44 18.09 -6.28 13.96
C THR A 44 17.65 -5.94 15.37
N LEU A 45 16.34 -6.04 15.67
CA LEU A 45 15.81 -5.82 17.01
C LEU A 45 16.25 -6.93 17.99
N SER A 46 16.24 -8.19 17.54
CA SER A 46 16.74 -9.33 18.31
C SER A 46 18.23 -9.15 18.65
N TYR A 47 19.02 -8.72 17.69
CA TYR A 47 20.43 -8.40 17.91
C TYR A 47 20.61 -7.23 18.89
N ALA A 48 19.85 -6.14 18.74
CA ALA A 48 19.90 -5.01 19.68
C ALA A 48 19.57 -5.44 21.13
N LEU A 49 18.58 -6.34 21.29
CA LEU A 49 18.25 -6.92 22.60
C LEU A 49 19.40 -7.76 23.15
N SER A 50 20.05 -8.57 22.31
CA SER A 50 21.22 -9.35 22.70
C SER A 50 22.35 -8.44 23.16
N VAL A 51 22.66 -7.37 22.42
CA VAL A 51 23.66 -6.36 22.83
C VAL A 51 23.30 -5.76 24.20
N PHE A 52 22.04 -5.33 24.37
CA PHE A 52 21.55 -4.74 25.62
C PHE A 52 21.69 -5.70 26.82
N THR A 53 21.38 -6.98 26.65
CA THR A 53 21.45 -7.97 27.75
C THR A 53 22.88 -8.24 28.23
N HIS A 54 23.89 -7.96 27.41
CA HIS A 54 25.30 -8.15 27.77
C HIS A 54 25.96 -6.89 28.37
N ILE A 55 25.24 -5.76 28.46
CA ILE A 55 25.75 -4.56 29.12
C ILE A 55 25.61 -4.73 30.64
N GLU A 56 26.71 -4.73 31.37
CA GLU A 56 26.74 -4.98 32.81
C GLU A 56 26.02 -3.88 33.61
N GLU A 57 26.23 -2.61 33.26
CA GLU A 57 25.66 -1.45 33.97
C GLU A 57 25.00 -0.46 32.98
N PRO A 58 23.79 -0.78 32.50
CA PRO A 58 23.11 0.13 31.59
C PRO A 58 22.60 1.38 32.33
N ASN A 59 22.90 2.56 31.78
CA ASN A 59 22.39 3.85 32.26
C ASN A 59 21.02 4.19 31.62
N SER A 60 20.40 5.32 32.05
CA SER A 60 19.09 5.77 31.52
C SER A 60 19.07 5.87 30.01
N TYR A 61 20.15 6.38 29.39
CA TYR A 61 20.24 6.52 27.94
C TYR A 61 20.19 5.18 27.21
N ILE A 62 20.88 4.17 27.73
CA ILE A 62 20.89 2.81 27.17
C ILE A 62 19.49 2.18 27.28
N TYR A 63 18.85 2.30 28.45
CA TYR A 63 17.46 1.86 28.63
C TYR A 63 16.52 2.57 27.67
N ASN A 64 16.58 3.91 27.58
CA ASN A 64 15.73 4.69 26.71
C ASN A 64 15.94 4.35 25.22
N THR A 65 17.16 4.04 24.80
CA THR A 65 17.46 3.65 23.41
C THR A 65 16.75 2.36 23.01
N ILE A 66 16.82 1.33 23.87
CA ILE A 66 16.18 0.05 23.57
C ILE A 66 14.66 0.11 23.76
N ILE A 67 14.15 0.81 24.78
CA ILE A 67 12.71 1.04 24.99
C ILE A 67 12.11 1.75 23.77
N ARG A 68 12.77 2.81 23.28
CA ARG A 68 12.34 3.53 22.06
C ARG A 68 12.25 2.60 20.86
N ALA A 69 13.26 1.75 20.67
CA ALA A 69 13.28 0.84 19.53
C ALA A 69 12.11 -0.16 19.55
N TYR A 70 11.74 -0.63 20.74
CA TYR A 70 10.61 -1.55 20.89
C TYR A 70 9.25 -0.85 20.94
N SER A 71 9.17 0.41 21.36
CA SER A 71 7.88 1.12 21.53
C SER A 71 7.05 1.23 20.26
N THR A 72 7.69 1.27 19.11
CA THR A 72 7.04 1.36 17.78
C THR A 72 7.24 0.12 16.91
N SER A 73 7.79 -0.95 17.48
CA SER A 73 8.04 -2.21 16.79
C SER A 73 6.81 -3.12 16.82
N PRO A 74 6.83 -4.25 16.07
CA PRO A 74 5.80 -5.29 16.19
C PRO A 74 5.72 -5.97 17.57
N PHE A 75 6.68 -5.70 18.48
CA PHE A 75 6.77 -6.32 19.79
C PHE A 75 6.84 -5.28 20.93
N PRO A 76 5.86 -4.35 21.05
CA PRO A 76 5.91 -3.24 22.01
C PRO A 76 5.86 -3.70 23.47
N GLN A 77 5.36 -4.92 23.77
CA GLN A 77 5.37 -5.51 25.10
C GLN A 77 6.80 -5.66 25.68
N LEU A 78 7.82 -5.81 24.83
CA LEU A 78 9.20 -5.88 25.28
C LEU A 78 9.70 -4.55 25.85
N ALA A 79 9.18 -3.41 25.37
CA ALA A 79 9.48 -2.10 25.94
C ALA A 79 9.06 -2.04 27.43
N LEU A 80 7.86 -2.56 27.77
CA LEU A 80 7.39 -2.63 29.15
C LEU A 80 8.22 -3.58 30.02
N ILE A 81 8.62 -4.73 29.48
CA ILE A 81 9.48 -5.69 30.21
C ILE A 81 10.83 -5.03 30.53
N ILE A 82 11.41 -4.33 29.58
CA ILE A 82 12.67 -3.61 29.78
C ILE A 82 12.51 -2.45 30.77
N PHE A 83 11.37 -1.76 30.75
CA PHE A 83 11.03 -0.73 31.72
C PHE A 83 10.94 -1.29 33.15
N LEU A 84 10.26 -2.44 33.33
CA LEU A 84 10.20 -3.12 34.62
C LEU A 84 11.60 -3.55 35.09
N LYS A 85 12.46 -3.99 34.16
CA LYS A 85 13.87 -4.29 34.48
C LYS A 85 14.62 -3.04 34.92
N MET A 86 14.37 -1.88 34.31
CA MET A 86 14.95 -0.59 34.70
C MET A 86 14.54 -0.22 36.12
N LEU A 87 13.24 -0.31 36.46
CA LEU A 87 12.71 0.00 37.78
C LEU A 87 13.29 -0.92 38.87
N ASN A 88 13.57 -2.17 38.54
CA ASN A 88 14.13 -3.17 39.45
C ASN A 88 15.66 -3.27 39.39
N SER A 89 16.32 -2.32 38.70
CA SER A 89 17.79 -2.35 38.56
C SER A 89 18.50 -2.14 39.92
N VAL A 90 19.55 -2.92 40.16
CA VAL A 90 20.36 -2.83 41.39
C VAL A 90 20.96 -1.44 41.55
N ASN A 91 21.35 -0.83 40.44
CA ASN A 91 22.00 0.50 40.39
C ASN A 91 21.02 1.67 40.45
N LYS A 92 19.71 1.42 40.73
CA LYS A 92 18.65 2.44 40.89
C LYS A 92 18.64 3.46 39.73
N VAL A 93 18.59 2.96 38.52
CA VAL A 93 18.44 3.81 37.34
C VAL A 93 17.02 4.36 37.32
N PHE A 94 16.88 5.69 37.49
CA PHE A 94 15.58 6.33 37.54
C PHE A 94 15.05 6.61 36.12
N PRO A 95 13.77 6.29 35.84
CA PRO A 95 13.10 6.72 34.62
C PRO A 95 13.04 8.23 34.52
N ASP A 96 13.26 8.77 33.33
CA ASP A 96 13.16 10.17 33.01
C ASP A 96 11.96 10.45 32.08
N ARG A 97 11.77 11.72 31.66
CA ARG A 97 10.69 12.11 30.75
C ARG A 97 10.70 11.31 29.44
N TYR A 98 11.87 10.99 28.90
CA TYR A 98 11.99 10.21 27.66
C TYR A 98 11.54 8.75 27.86
N THR A 99 11.90 8.17 29.01
CA THR A 99 11.46 6.82 29.38
C THR A 99 9.93 6.75 29.35
N PHE A 100 9.26 7.68 30.07
CA PHE A 100 7.80 7.68 30.14
C PHE A 100 7.14 7.95 28.79
N THR A 101 7.65 8.89 28.00
CA THR A 101 7.16 9.15 26.63
C THR A 101 7.19 7.88 25.77
N PHE A 102 8.29 7.11 25.80
CA PHE A 102 8.41 5.88 25.01
C PHE A 102 7.52 4.74 25.55
N ILE A 103 7.36 4.64 26.87
CA ILE A 103 6.50 3.62 27.48
C ILE A 103 5.01 3.92 27.21
N VAL A 104 4.58 5.16 27.34
CA VAL A 104 3.21 5.58 26.98
C VAL A 104 2.95 5.30 25.50
N LYS A 105 3.93 5.57 24.65
CA LYS A 105 3.85 5.24 23.21
C LYS A 105 3.74 3.74 22.96
N ALA A 106 4.47 2.90 23.73
CA ALA A 106 4.33 1.45 23.66
C ALA A 106 2.91 0.99 24.06
N CYS A 107 2.32 1.58 25.10
CA CYS A 107 0.95 1.31 25.51
C CYS A 107 -0.06 1.70 24.41
N ALA A 108 0.16 2.83 23.74
CA ALA A 108 -0.65 3.26 22.61
C ALA A 108 -0.56 2.27 21.43
N THR A 109 0.65 1.81 21.10
CA THR A 109 0.88 0.82 20.02
C THR A 109 0.22 -0.54 20.33
N MET A 110 0.13 -0.93 21.60
CA MET A 110 -0.56 -2.16 22.04
C MET A 110 -2.08 -1.99 22.18
N GLU A 111 -2.57 -0.77 22.08
CA GLU A 111 -3.97 -0.41 22.40
C GLU A 111 -4.43 -0.91 23.78
N ASN A 112 -3.52 -0.93 24.77
CA ASN A 112 -3.78 -1.48 26.09
C ASN A 112 -4.02 -0.37 27.13
N ALA A 113 -5.28 0.02 27.30
CA ALA A 113 -5.70 1.06 28.23
C ALA A 113 -5.27 0.79 29.68
N LYS A 114 -5.40 -0.47 30.15
CA LYS A 114 -5.09 -0.82 31.54
C LYS A 114 -3.62 -0.61 31.89
N GLN A 115 -2.71 -0.98 31.00
CA GLN A 115 -1.28 -0.71 31.18
C GLN A 115 -0.98 0.79 31.06
N GLY A 116 -1.65 1.48 30.14
CA GLY A 116 -1.58 2.92 29.99
C GLY A 116 -1.97 3.68 31.27
N GLU A 117 -3.06 3.28 31.92
CA GLU A 117 -3.51 3.85 33.20
C GLU A 117 -2.49 3.65 34.32
N GLN A 118 -1.87 2.45 34.39
CA GLN A 118 -0.82 2.17 35.37
C GLN A 118 0.41 3.08 35.16
N VAL A 119 0.81 3.25 33.91
CA VAL A 119 1.94 4.14 33.56
C VAL A 119 1.58 5.60 33.84
N HIS A 120 0.35 6.04 33.53
CA HIS A 120 -0.14 7.39 33.87
C HIS A 120 -0.10 7.61 35.39
N GLY A 121 -0.58 6.67 36.18
CA GLY A 121 -0.48 6.76 37.65
C GLY A 121 0.96 6.84 38.16
N LEU A 122 1.95 6.24 37.48
CA LEU A 122 3.38 6.41 37.79
C LEU A 122 3.88 7.80 37.40
N VAL A 123 3.47 8.34 36.26
CA VAL A 123 3.80 9.69 35.80
C VAL A 123 3.34 10.73 36.83
N THR A 124 2.08 10.64 37.27
CA THR A 124 1.51 11.50 38.32
C THR A 124 2.28 11.38 39.65
N LYS A 125 2.61 10.15 40.06
CA LYS A 125 3.33 9.88 41.31
C LYS A 125 4.73 10.47 41.34
N ILE A 126 5.37 10.62 40.18
CA ILE A 126 6.72 11.16 40.05
C ILE A 126 6.66 12.69 39.80
N GLY A 127 5.48 13.27 39.55
CA GLY A 127 5.28 14.69 39.32
C GLY A 127 5.69 15.14 37.90
N LEU A 128 5.53 14.24 36.90
CA LEU A 128 5.83 14.53 35.49
C LEU A 128 4.56 14.80 34.66
N GLU A 129 3.42 14.98 35.30
CA GLU A 129 2.13 15.23 34.63
C GLU A 129 2.04 16.58 33.93
N GLU A 130 2.86 17.56 34.36
CA GLU A 130 2.95 18.89 33.72
C GLU A 130 3.91 18.93 32.53
N ASP A 131 4.64 17.82 32.24
CA ASP A 131 5.50 17.77 31.05
C ASP A 131 4.64 17.64 29.79
N VAL A 132 4.67 18.69 28.95
CA VAL A 132 3.84 18.81 27.74
C VAL A 132 4.02 17.61 26.80
N TYR A 133 5.23 17.08 26.66
CA TYR A 133 5.48 15.93 25.78
C TYR A 133 4.83 14.63 26.30
N ILE A 134 4.91 14.41 27.62
CA ILE A 134 4.28 13.24 28.26
C ILE A 134 2.77 13.40 28.17
N TYR A 135 2.26 14.60 28.48
CA TYR A 135 0.83 14.90 28.44
C TYR A 135 0.22 14.62 27.07
N ASN A 136 0.81 15.17 26.00
CA ASN A 136 0.36 14.96 24.64
C ASN A 136 0.44 13.47 24.21
N THR A 137 1.46 12.74 24.68
CA THR A 137 1.58 11.30 24.44
C THR A 137 0.51 10.50 25.19
N LEU A 138 0.11 10.93 26.40
CA LEU A 138 -1.00 10.32 27.17
C LEU A 138 -2.34 10.56 26.47
N VAL A 139 -2.61 11.78 25.98
CA VAL A 139 -3.83 12.09 25.20
C VAL A 139 -3.90 11.14 23.99
N HIS A 140 -2.83 11.02 23.23
CA HIS A 140 -2.74 10.12 22.10
C HIS A 140 -2.92 8.64 22.49
N MET A 141 -2.31 8.21 23.59
CA MET A 141 -2.42 6.85 24.11
C MET A 141 -3.87 6.49 24.47
N TYR A 142 -4.56 7.35 25.24
CA TYR A 142 -5.95 7.12 25.58
C TYR A 142 -6.87 7.10 24.36
N ALA A 143 -6.62 7.99 23.40
CA ALA A 143 -7.35 7.99 22.13
C ALA A 143 -7.13 6.68 21.36
N LYS A 144 -5.87 6.22 21.21
CA LYS A 144 -5.53 4.95 20.55
C LYS A 144 -6.10 3.73 21.28
N CYS A 145 -6.26 3.80 22.59
CA CYS A 145 -6.93 2.75 23.36
C CYS A 145 -8.47 2.80 23.32
N GLY A 146 -9.06 3.76 22.59
CA GLY A 146 -10.52 3.95 22.51
C GLY A 146 -11.14 4.63 23.74
N CYS A 147 -10.33 5.13 24.67
CA CYS A 147 -10.79 5.84 25.86
C CYS A 147 -11.05 7.34 25.56
N PHE A 148 -11.92 7.62 24.59
CA PHE A 148 -12.16 8.96 24.05
C PHE A 148 -12.64 9.97 25.10
N GLY A 149 -13.45 9.55 26.09
CA GLY A 149 -13.89 10.43 27.17
C GLY A 149 -12.74 10.93 28.05
N ILE A 150 -11.73 10.08 28.31
CA ILE A 150 -10.55 10.47 29.08
C ILE A 150 -9.67 11.43 28.26
N SER A 151 -9.35 11.08 27.01
CA SER A 151 -8.51 11.90 26.15
C SER A 151 -9.15 13.26 25.86
N ARG A 152 -10.48 13.31 25.72
CA ARG A 152 -11.23 14.57 25.57
C ARG A 152 -11.17 15.40 26.84
N GLY A 153 -11.47 14.80 28.01
CA GLY A 153 -11.40 15.51 29.28
C GLY A 153 -10.00 16.05 29.63
N MET A 154 -8.96 15.38 29.15
CA MET A 154 -7.59 15.92 29.26
C MET A 154 -7.41 17.19 28.42
N ILE A 155 -7.93 17.22 27.18
CA ILE A 155 -7.83 18.41 26.32
C ILE A 155 -8.65 19.57 26.91
N ASP A 156 -9.87 19.31 27.38
CA ASP A 156 -10.76 20.32 27.98
C ASP A 156 -10.16 20.93 29.27
N GLY A 157 -9.25 20.21 29.93
CA GLY A 157 -8.53 20.67 31.12
C GLY A 157 -7.26 21.47 30.85
N LEU A 158 -6.85 21.61 29.57
CA LEU A 158 -5.66 22.42 29.21
C LEU A 158 -5.91 23.90 29.42
N ILE A 159 -4.96 24.57 30.07
CA ILE A 159 -5.00 26.01 30.33
C ILE A 159 -4.51 26.80 29.11
N GLU A 160 -3.67 26.20 28.28
CA GLU A 160 -3.09 26.78 27.07
C GLU A 160 -3.60 26.06 25.82
N ASP A 161 -3.67 26.80 24.70
CA ASP A 161 -4.08 26.29 23.40
C ASP A 161 -2.99 25.39 22.77
N ASP A 162 -2.73 24.22 23.37
CA ASP A 162 -1.74 23.27 22.85
C ASP A 162 -2.29 22.50 21.64
N VAL A 163 -2.04 23.06 20.44
CA VAL A 163 -2.43 22.46 19.15
C VAL A 163 -1.95 21.01 19.01
N ILE A 164 -0.85 20.62 19.66
CA ILE A 164 -0.31 19.26 19.57
C ILE A 164 -1.22 18.25 20.28
N ALA A 165 -1.78 18.61 21.45
CA ALA A 165 -2.74 17.77 22.16
C ALA A 165 -4.02 17.56 21.34
N TRP A 166 -4.55 18.65 20.76
CA TRP A 166 -5.72 18.59 19.87
C TRP A 166 -5.45 17.72 18.65
N ASN A 167 -4.31 17.92 17.99
CA ASN A 167 -3.89 17.13 16.84
C ASN A 167 -3.70 15.64 17.21
N ALA A 168 -3.22 15.33 18.40
CA ALA A 168 -3.05 13.97 18.89
C ALA A 168 -4.39 13.20 18.95
N LEU A 169 -5.47 13.85 19.38
CA LEU A 169 -6.81 13.25 19.38
C LEU A 169 -7.43 13.25 17.97
N LEU A 170 -7.30 14.37 17.25
CA LEU A 170 -7.82 14.52 15.89
C LEU A 170 -7.28 13.45 14.93
N SER A 171 -5.97 13.19 15.00
CA SER A 171 -5.34 12.18 14.16
C SER A 171 -5.94 10.78 14.39
N VAL A 172 -6.24 10.43 15.64
CA VAL A 172 -6.83 9.13 15.97
C VAL A 172 -8.29 9.05 15.51
N TYR A 173 -9.07 10.12 15.65
CA TYR A 173 -10.44 10.16 15.13
C TYR A 173 -10.44 9.99 13.60
N ALA A 174 -9.57 10.70 12.90
CA ALA A 174 -9.41 10.61 11.45
C ALA A 174 -8.98 9.21 10.99
N GLU A 175 -7.99 8.61 11.66
CA GLU A 175 -7.50 7.24 11.34
C GLU A 175 -8.58 6.17 11.57
N ARG A 176 -9.43 6.33 12.58
CA ARG A 176 -10.50 5.38 12.90
C ARG A 176 -11.80 5.62 12.13
N GLY A 177 -11.84 6.63 11.27
CA GLY A 177 -13.05 6.96 10.50
C GLY A 177 -14.18 7.56 11.33
N LEU A 178 -13.88 8.14 12.51
CA LEU A 178 -14.85 8.78 13.38
C LEU A 178 -15.06 10.25 12.98
N PHE A 179 -15.59 10.47 11.78
CA PHE A 179 -15.58 11.78 11.11
C PHE A 179 -16.41 12.85 11.82
N GLU A 180 -17.57 12.47 12.37
CA GLU A 180 -18.40 13.41 13.14
C GLU A 180 -17.64 13.94 14.35
N LEU A 181 -17.02 13.04 15.12
CA LEU A 181 -16.20 13.45 16.26
C LEU A 181 -14.94 14.22 15.84
N ALA A 182 -14.32 13.84 14.71
CA ALA A 182 -13.17 14.57 14.18
C ALA A 182 -13.56 15.97 13.75
N ARG A 183 -14.74 16.14 13.09
CA ARG A 183 -15.24 17.44 12.66
C ARG A 183 -15.62 18.33 13.85
N GLU A 184 -16.36 17.80 14.82
CA GLU A 184 -16.70 18.50 16.04
C GLU A 184 -15.42 18.99 16.76
N LEU A 185 -14.45 18.07 16.96
CA LEU A 185 -13.18 18.41 17.59
C LEU A 185 -12.43 19.49 16.81
N PHE A 186 -12.37 19.35 15.48
CA PHE A 186 -11.69 20.31 14.61
C PHE A 186 -12.34 21.69 14.66
N ASP A 187 -13.69 21.77 14.67
CA ASP A 187 -14.41 23.04 14.72
C ASP A 187 -14.20 23.75 16.05
N GLU A 188 -14.10 23.01 17.16
CA GLU A 188 -13.85 23.54 18.50
C GLU A 188 -12.38 23.94 18.76
N MET A 189 -11.42 23.49 17.93
CA MET A 189 -10.01 23.85 18.08
C MET A 189 -9.81 25.37 18.06
N PRO A 190 -9.22 25.96 19.11
CA PRO A 190 -9.00 27.42 19.18
C PRO A 190 -8.06 27.91 18.08
N VAL A 191 -7.01 27.12 17.81
CA VAL A 191 -6.00 27.36 16.76
C VAL A 191 -5.86 26.13 15.89
N LYS A 192 -5.91 26.33 14.59
CA LYS A 192 -5.73 25.26 13.58
C LYS A 192 -4.44 25.51 12.80
N ASN A 193 -3.52 24.56 12.82
CA ASN A 193 -2.32 24.61 11.99
C ASN A 193 -2.48 23.74 10.73
N VAL A 194 -1.50 23.75 9.83
CA VAL A 194 -1.53 22.97 8.59
C VAL A 194 -1.70 21.47 8.87
N GLU A 195 -1.11 20.98 9.95
CA GLU A 195 -1.20 19.58 10.36
C GLU A 195 -2.64 19.19 10.75
N SER A 196 -3.36 20.06 11.48
CA SER A 196 -4.78 19.86 11.84
C SER A 196 -5.64 19.68 10.57
N TRP A 197 -5.45 20.56 9.59
CA TRP A 197 -6.13 20.48 8.30
C TRP A 197 -5.76 19.18 7.54
N ASN A 198 -4.47 18.83 7.52
CA ASN A 198 -3.99 17.61 6.86
C ASN A 198 -4.60 16.33 7.48
N PHE A 199 -4.81 16.27 8.80
CA PHE A 199 -5.51 15.17 9.44
C PHE A 199 -6.96 15.05 8.97
N MET A 200 -7.67 16.16 8.86
CA MET A 200 -9.06 16.16 8.36
C MET A 200 -9.12 15.69 6.90
N VAL A 201 -8.29 16.25 6.03
CA VAL A 201 -8.22 15.84 4.60
C VAL A 201 -7.86 14.36 4.48
N SER A 202 -6.83 13.92 5.21
CA SER A 202 -6.39 12.52 5.20
C SER A 202 -7.46 11.55 5.72
N GLY A 203 -8.19 11.95 6.75
CA GLY A 203 -9.29 11.18 7.29
C GLY A 203 -10.36 10.89 6.22
N TYR A 204 -10.84 11.92 5.56
CA TYR A 204 -11.83 11.78 4.49
C TYR A 204 -11.31 10.95 3.30
N VAL A 205 -10.05 11.17 2.89
CA VAL A 205 -9.40 10.40 1.82
C VAL A 205 -9.34 8.91 2.15
N ASN A 206 -9.02 8.54 3.39
CA ASN A 206 -8.83 7.15 3.78
C ASN A 206 -10.11 6.30 3.72
N VAL A 207 -11.28 6.94 3.80
CA VAL A 207 -12.56 6.24 3.63
C VAL A 207 -13.20 6.44 2.25
N GLY A 208 -12.48 7.08 1.34
CA GLY A 208 -12.95 7.28 -0.02
C GLY A 208 -13.90 8.47 -0.21
N LEU A 209 -14.11 9.31 0.82
CA LEU A 209 -14.93 10.53 0.74
C LEU A 209 -14.11 11.70 0.14
N VAL A 210 -13.63 11.52 -1.08
CA VAL A 210 -12.64 12.41 -1.70
C VAL A 210 -13.21 13.81 -1.99
N ASP A 211 -14.51 13.89 -2.26
CA ASP A 211 -15.19 15.17 -2.54
C ASP A 211 -15.34 16.01 -1.26
N GLU A 212 -15.55 15.36 -0.10
CA GLU A 212 -15.53 16.05 1.20
C GLU A 212 -14.09 16.48 1.59
N ALA A 213 -13.11 15.60 1.33
CA ALA A 213 -11.70 15.94 1.50
C ALA A 213 -11.33 17.19 0.68
N ARG A 214 -11.83 17.30 -0.56
CA ARG A 214 -11.58 18.45 -1.43
C ARG A 214 -12.14 19.75 -0.84
N LYS A 215 -13.34 19.74 -0.27
CA LYS A 215 -13.93 20.91 0.36
C LYS A 215 -13.05 21.41 1.51
N VAL A 216 -12.62 20.50 2.39
CA VAL A 216 -11.72 20.85 3.51
C VAL A 216 -10.37 21.37 3.01
N PHE A 217 -9.81 20.75 1.98
CA PHE A 217 -8.57 21.20 1.36
C PHE A 217 -8.69 22.60 0.77
N ASP A 218 -9.81 22.93 0.12
CA ASP A 218 -10.03 24.25 -0.47
C ASP A 218 -10.16 25.36 0.59
N GLU A 219 -10.71 25.04 1.76
CA GLU A 219 -10.79 25.94 2.92
C GLU A 219 -9.43 26.29 3.53
N MET A 220 -8.37 25.48 3.29
CA MET A 220 -7.04 25.73 3.82
C MET A 220 -6.43 27.02 3.25
N LEU A 221 -6.07 27.96 4.12
CA LEU A 221 -5.38 29.19 3.72
C LEU A 221 -3.93 28.96 3.28
N VAL A 222 -3.24 28.06 3.94
CA VAL A 222 -1.86 27.67 3.65
C VAL A 222 -1.82 26.16 3.39
N LYS A 223 -1.26 25.80 2.26
CA LYS A 223 -1.11 24.40 1.84
C LYS A 223 0.37 24.08 1.69
N ASP A 224 0.87 23.11 2.44
CA ASP A 224 2.23 22.59 2.29
C ASP A 224 2.26 21.39 1.32
N VAL A 225 3.45 20.85 1.05
CA VAL A 225 3.61 19.70 0.15
C VAL A 225 2.81 18.48 0.62
N VAL A 226 2.64 18.30 1.93
CA VAL A 226 1.86 17.19 2.51
C VAL A 226 0.38 17.36 2.18
N SER A 227 -0.16 18.58 2.31
CA SER A 227 -1.56 18.89 1.96
C SER A 227 -1.88 18.50 0.51
N TRP A 228 -1.02 18.93 -0.42
CA TRP A 228 -1.17 18.58 -1.83
C TRP A 228 -1.06 17.08 -2.08
N ASN A 229 -0.07 16.42 -1.47
CA ASN A 229 0.14 14.97 -1.64
C ASN A 229 -1.02 14.15 -1.12
N VAL A 230 -1.63 14.53 -0.01
CA VAL A 230 -2.80 13.82 0.54
C VAL A 230 -3.96 13.86 -0.45
N MET A 231 -4.28 15.04 -1.02
CA MET A 231 -5.34 15.17 -2.02
C MET A 231 -5.03 14.44 -3.32
N ILE A 232 -3.80 14.61 -3.84
CA ILE A 232 -3.33 13.94 -5.06
C ILE A 232 -3.43 12.42 -4.89
N THR A 233 -2.96 11.88 -3.75
CA THR A 233 -3.06 10.45 -3.44
C THR A 233 -4.52 10.00 -3.32
N GLY A 234 -5.38 10.83 -2.72
CA GLY A 234 -6.81 10.56 -2.60
C GLY A 234 -7.49 10.42 -3.97
N TYR A 235 -7.25 11.35 -4.85
CA TYR A 235 -7.78 11.28 -6.22
C TYR A 235 -7.17 10.14 -7.04
N THR A 236 -5.87 9.84 -6.86
CA THR A 236 -5.24 8.69 -7.52
C THR A 236 -5.88 7.36 -7.08
N LYS A 237 -6.15 7.19 -5.78
CA LYS A 237 -6.83 5.99 -5.25
C LYS A 237 -8.30 5.86 -5.69
N ALA A 238 -8.93 6.99 -6.00
CA ALA A 238 -10.30 7.04 -6.50
C ALA A 238 -10.40 7.00 -8.03
N ASP A 239 -9.28 6.75 -8.73
CA ASP A 239 -9.15 6.75 -10.19
C ASP A 239 -9.62 8.05 -10.88
N LYS A 240 -9.66 9.16 -10.10
CA LYS A 240 -9.98 10.50 -10.59
C LYS A 240 -8.72 11.17 -11.15
N PHE A 241 -8.16 10.62 -12.22
CA PHE A 241 -6.85 11.01 -12.73
C PHE A 241 -6.79 12.42 -13.31
N ASN A 242 -7.87 12.91 -13.91
CA ASN A 242 -7.94 14.28 -14.42
C ASN A 242 -7.84 15.32 -13.30
N GLU A 243 -8.44 15.03 -12.15
CA GLU A 243 -8.36 15.86 -10.95
C GLU A 243 -6.94 15.87 -10.37
N VAL A 244 -6.21 14.74 -10.45
CA VAL A 244 -4.78 14.67 -10.07
C VAL A 244 -3.96 15.63 -10.90
N LEU A 245 -4.15 15.63 -12.22
CA LEU A 245 -3.40 16.47 -13.14
C LEU A 245 -3.71 17.95 -12.93
N THR A 246 -4.98 18.29 -12.71
CA THR A 246 -5.42 19.65 -12.37
C THR A 246 -4.80 20.13 -11.04
N LEU A 247 -4.83 19.28 -10.00
CA LEU A 247 -4.22 19.61 -8.72
C LEU A 247 -2.71 19.82 -8.82
N PHE A 248 -2.05 19.04 -9.63
CA PHE A 248 -0.61 19.19 -9.86
C PHE A 248 -0.27 20.54 -10.52
N GLU A 249 -1.06 20.97 -11.51
CA GLU A 249 -0.91 22.31 -12.08
C GLU A 249 -1.14 23.41 -11.05
N ASP A 250 -2.17 23.28 -10.21
CA ASP A 250 -2.47 24.24 -9.15
C ASP A 250 -1.35 24.30 -8.09
N MET A 251 -0.76 23.15 -7.72
CA MET A 251 0.41 23.07 -6.85
C MET A 251 1.60 23.86 -7.42
N LEU A 252 1.86 23.69 -8.74
CA LEU A 252 2.93 24.44 -9.42
C LEU A 252 2.63 25.94 -9.49
N ARG A 253 1.37 26.34 -9.76
CA ARG A 253 0.93 27.75 -9.72
C ARG A 253 1.10 28.35 -8.33
N ALA A 254 0.84 27.57 -7.27
CA ALA A 254 1.07 27.96 -5.88
C ALA A 254 2.56 28.00 -5.50
N LYS A 255 3.47 27.66 -6.42
CA LYS A 255 4.93 27.59 -6.24
C LYS A 255 5.36 26.63 -5.12
N VAL A 256 4.56 25.61 -4.84
CA VAL A 256 4.93 24.53 -3.93
C VAL A 256 5.73 23.52 -4.75
N LYS A 257 6.93 23.19 -4.27
CA LYS A 257 7.82 22.26 -4.98
C LYS A 257 7.32 20.81 -4.82
N PRO A 258 7.03 20.10 -5.92
CA PRO A 258 6.68 18.67 -5.87
C PRO A 258 7.82 17.83 -5.31
N ASP A 259 7.48 16.81 -4.57
CA ASP A 259 8.39 15.75 -4.12
C ASP A 259 8.18 14.45 -4.93
N ASP A 260 8.94 13.41 -4.60
CA ASP A 260 8.86 12.12 -5.28
C ASP A 260 7.46 11.50 -5.18
N CYS A 261 6.78 11.67 -4.04
CA CYS A 261 5.42 11.17 -3.85
C CYS A 261 4.43 11.85 -4.81
N THR A 262 4.53 13.18 -4.95
CA THR A 262 3.75 13.95 -5.92
C THR A 262 3.96 13.41 -7.34
N LEU A 263 5.24 13.30 -7.76
CA LEU A 263 5.59 12.94 -9.14
C LEU A 263 5.17 11.51 -9.49
N VAL A 264 5.32 10.56 -8.56
CA VAL A 264 4.86 9.18 -8.74
C VAL A 264 3.34 9.12 -8.97
N ASN A 265 2.55 9.83 -8.16
CA ASN A 265 1.09 9.86 -8.33
C ASN A 265 0.67 10.53 -9.64
N VAL A 266 1.34 11.62 -10.02
CA VAL A 266 1.07 12.32 -11.29
C VAL A 266 1.41 11.45 -12.50
N LEU A 267 2.54 10.73 -12.47
CA LEU A 267 2.90 9.76 -13.52
C LEU A 267 1.89 8.61 -13.58
N SER A 268 1.42 8.12 -12.42
CA SER A 268 0.37 7.11 -12.36
C SER A 268 -0.95 7.62 -12.97
N ALA A 269 -1.29 8.90 -12.74
CA ALA A 269 -2.45 9.51 -13.36
C ALA A 269 -2.29 9.67 -14.89
N CYS A 270 -1.12 10.09 -15.36
CA CYS A 270 -0.82 10.12 -16.81
C CYS A 270 -0.98 8.74 -17.46
N ALA A 271 -0.53 7.69 -16.76
CA ALA A 271 -0.68 6.30 -17.20
C ALA A 271 -2.15 5.85 -17.21
N GLY A 272 -2.93 6.23 -16.20
CA GLY A 272 -4.35 5.89 -16.08
C GLY A 272 -5.23 6.55 -17.15
N VAL A 273 -4.93 7.82 -17.48
CA VAL A 273 -5.61 8.55 -18.57
C VAL A 273 -5.09 8.14 -19.96
N GLY A 274 -3.89 7.57 -20.04
CA GLY A 274 -3.20 7.28 -21.31
C GLY A 274 -2.58 8.53 -21.97
N SER A 275 -2.35 9.61 -21.21
CA SER A 275 -1.83 10.87 -21.74
C SER A 275 -0.30 10.87 -21.82
N LEU A 276 0.22 10.46 -22.99
CA LEU A 276 1.65 10.43 -23.26
C LEU A 276 2.27 11.83 -23.26
N SER A 277 1.56 12.83 -23.74
CA SER A 277 2.04 14.22 -23.84
C SER A 277 2.33 14.80 -22.45
N GLN A 278 1.40 14.63 -21.50
CA GLN A 278 1.57 15.05 -20.11
C GLN A 278 2.67 14.25 -19.41
N GLY A 279 2.72 12.92 -19.62
CA GLY A 279 3.78 12.08 -19.09
C GLY A 279 5.18 12.51 -19.55
N LYS A 280 5.35 12.83 -20.83
CA LYS A 280 6.61 13.40 -21.37
C LYS A 280 6.94 14.75 -20.75
N TRP A 281 5.94 15.59 -20.52
CA TRP A 281 6.14 16.89 -19.89
C TRP A 281 6.62 16.72 -18.44
N VAL A 282 6.01 15.81 -17.68
CA VAL A 282 6.44 15.50 -16.30
C VAL A 282 7.87 14.95 -16.29
N HIS A 283 8.22 14.06 -17.20
CA HIS A 283 9.59 13.55 -17.31
C HIS A 283 10.59 14.67 -17.60
N ALA A 284 10.29 15.55 -18.58
CA ALA A 284 11.11 16.71 -18.85
C ALA A 284 11.19 17.70 -17.66
N PHE A 285 10.13 17.81 -16.84
CA PHE A 285 10.14 18.59 -15.61
C PHE A 285 11.13 18.00 -14.59
N ILE A 286 11.14 16.67 -14.42
CA ILE A 286 12.07 15.95 -13.55
C ILE A 286 13.52 16.24 -13.96
N GLU A 287 13.83 16.08 -15.26
CA GLU A 287 15.17 16.32 -15.81
C GLU A 287 15.63 17.78 -15.63
N ARG A 288 14.76 18.76 -15.98
CA ARG A 288 15.08 20.20 -15.89
C ARG A 288 15.32 20.68 -14.47
N ASN A 289 14.65 20.07 -13.49
CA ASN A 289 14.83 20.43 -12.08
C ASN A 289 15.94 19.63 -11.39
N GLY A 290 16.64 18.76 -12.12
CA GLY A 290 17.74 17.94 -11.59
C GLY A 290 17.27 16.98 -10.49
N ILE A 291 16.01 16.51 -10.57
CA ILE A 291 15.45 15.54 -9.62
C ILE A 291 16.05 14.19 -9.94
N GLU A 292 16.71 13.58 -8.96
CA GLU A 292 17.35 12.29 -9.13
C GLU A 292 16.30 11.18 -9.29
N VAL A 293 16.41 10.42 -10.36
CA VAL A 293 15.46 9.32 -10.64
C VAL A 293 15.85 8.10 -9.83
N HIS A 294 15.30 7.99 -8.62
CA HIS A 294 15.43 6.81 -7.76
C HIS A 294 14.45 5.69 -8.18
N ASN A 295 14.57 4.52 -7.56
CA ASN A 295 13.80 3.32 -7.93
C ASN A 295 12.30 3.55 -8.11
N PHE A 296 11.64 4.22 -7.16
CA PHE A 296 10.19 4.47 -7.23
C PHE A 296 9.82 5.36 -8.42
N LEU A 297 10.60 6.42 -8.66
CA LEU A 297 10.35 7.34 -9.76
C LEU A 297 10.67 6.69 -11.10
N ALA A 298 11.73 5.88 -11.17
CA ALA A 298 12.07 5.08 -12.34
C ALA A 298 10.94 4.11 -12.69
N THR A 299 10.41 3.40 -11.69
CA THR A 299 9.28 2.48 -11.87
C THR A 299 8.05 3.20 -12.41
N ALA A 300 7.69 4.36 -11.84
CA ALA A 300 6.54 5.15 -12.29
C ALA A 300 6.72 5.67 -13.73
N LEU A 301 7.93 6.09 -14.10
CA LEU A 301 8.24 6.50 -15.48
C LEU A 301 8.14 5.33 -16.47
N VAL A 302 8.70 4.16 -16.14
CA VAL A 302 8.61 2.96 -16.97
C VAL A 302 7.14 2.55 -17.15
N ASP A 303 6.37 2.46 -16.05
CA ASP A 303 4.95 2.11 -16.09
C ASP A 303 4.15 3.10 -16.93
N MET A 304 4.36 4.41 -16.73
CA MET A 304 3.69 5.46 -17.50
C MET A 304 3.98 5.34 -19.01
N TYR A 305 5.24 5.19 -19.38
CA TYR A 305 5.57 5.06 -20.80
C TYR A 305 5.00 3.79 -21.42
N CYS A 306 5.09 2.67 -20.72
CA CYS A 306 4.51 1.40 -21.16
C CYS A 306 2.99 1.52 -21.34
N LYS A 307 2.27 2.04 -20.35
CA LYS A 307 0.80 2.18 -20.41
C LYS A 307 0.34 3.18 -21.47
N CYS A 308 1.15 4.22 -21.74
CA CYS A 308 0.89 5.17 -22.83
C CYS A 308 1.37 4.69 -24.21
N GLY A 309 1.77 3.43 -24.35
CA GLY A 309 2.14 2.84 -25.65
C GLY A 309 3.53 3.22 -26.18
N CYS A 310 4.41 3.77 -25.37
CA CYS A 310 5.75 4.22 -25.76
C CYS A 310 6.85 3.34 -25.14
N ILE A 311 6.89 2.07 -25.56
CA ILE A 311 7.77 1.03 -24.96
C ILE A 311 9.25 1.40 -25.07
N GLU A 312 9.67 2.00 -26.18
CA GLU A 312 11.07 2.38 -26.44
C GLU A 312 11.57 3.36 -25.37
N LYS A 313 10.73 4.35 -25.01
CA LYS A 313 11.07 5.30 -23.94
C LYS A 313 11.06 4.66 -22.55
N GLY A 314 10.11 3.75 -22.31
CA GLY A 314 10.11 2.91 -21.10
C GLY A 314 11.41 2.13 -20.96
N LEU A 315 11.87 1.51 -22.03
CA LEU A 315 13.13 0.76 -22.09
C LEU A 315 14.36 1.66 -21.91
N GLU A 316 14.38 2.87 -22.49
CA GLU A 316 15.45 3.84 -22.26
C GLU A 316 15.58 4.18 -20.76
N VAL A 317 14.47 4.50 -20.09
CA VAL A 317 14.46 4.79 -18.64
C VAL A 317 14.90 3.57 -17.83
N PHE A 318 14.37 2.39 -18.16
CA PHE A 318 14.74 1.13 -17.53
C PHE A 318 16.25 0.88 -17.63
N ASN A 319 16.83 1.00 -18.81
CA ASN A 319 18.27 0.78 -19.02
C ASN A 319 19.13 1.86 -18.35
N GLY A 320 18.67 3.11 -18.28
CA GLY A 320 19.34 4.21 -17.60
C GLY A 320 19.36 4.11 -16.08
N THR A 321 18.49 3.29 -15.49
CA THR A 321 18.39 3.11 -14.04
C THR A 321 19.53 2.23 -13.53
N LEU A 322 20.43 2.81 -12.70
CA LEU A 322 21.63 2.14 -12.22
C LEU A 322 21.36 0.96 -11.27
N ARG A 323 20.38 1.11 -10.39
CA ARG A 323 19.96 0.06 -9.45
C ARG A 323 18.46 -0.16 -9.62
N LYS A 324 18.12 -1.24 -10.28
CA LYS A 324 16.74 -1.61 -10.50
C LYS A 324 16.26 -2.46 -9.31
N ASP A 325 15.17 -2.07 -8.70
CA ASP A 325 14.46 -2.94 -7.76
C ASP A 325 13.50 -3.87 -8.52
N ILE A 326 12.92 -4.83 -7.81
CA ILE A 326 11.99 -5.78 -8.40
C ILE A 326 10.77 -5.10 -9.05
N SER A 327 10.35 -3.93 -8.54
CA SER A 327 9.18 -3.22 -9.08
C SER A 327 9.47 -2.65 -10.46
N THR A 328 10.67 -2.12 -10.68
CA THR A 328 11.12 -1.61 -11.98
C THR A 328 11.19 -2.73 -13.04
N TRP A 329 11.71 -3.90 -12.64
CA TRP A 329 11.73 -5.09 -13.50
C TRP A 329 10.30 -5.54 -13.85
N ASN A 330 9.42 -5.64 -12.85
CA ASN A 330 8.04 -6.04 -13.06
C ASN A 330 7.28 -5.07 -13.98
N ALA A 331 7.50 -3.77 -13.84
CA ALA A 331 6.90 -2.77 -14.73
C ALA A 331 7.33 -2.97 -16.19
N MET A 332 8.62 -3.28 -16.44
CA MET A 332 9.11 -3.50 -17.79
C MET A 332 8.59 -4.82 -18.38
N ILE A 333 8.59 -5.93 -17.61
CA ILE A 333 8.04 -7.22 -18.04
C ILE A 333 6.55 -7.07 -18.39
N ALA A 334 5.77 -6.43 -17.52
CA ALA A 334 4.36 -6.16 -17.77
C ALA A 334 4.15 -5.25 -18.99
N GLY A 335 5.00 -4.25 -19.16
CA GLY A 335 4.98 -3.37 -20.34
C GLY A 335 5.17 -4.14 -21.64
N PHE A 336 6.18 -4.97 -21.72
CA PHE A 336 6.40 -5.83 -22.88
C PHE A 336 5.23 -6.79 -23.12
N SER A 337 4.74 -7.44 -22.04
CA SER A 337 3.61 -8.36 -22.12
C SER A 337 2.38 -7.68 -22.73
N ASN A 338 1.96 -6.55 -22.18
CA ASN A 338 0.74 -5.85 -22.59
C ASN A 338 0.77 -5.35 -24.06
N HIS A 339 1.97 -5.17 -24.60
CA HIS A 339 2.16 -4.74 -25.99
C HIS A 339 2.53 -5.88 -26.95
N GLY A 340 2.49 -7.12 -26.49
CA GLY A 340 2.73 -8.30 -27.33
C GLY A 340 4.20 -8.57 -27.65
N TYR A 341 5.16 -7.93 -26.97
CA TYR A 341 6.60 -8.20 -27.08
C TYR A 341 6.97 -9.39 -26.17
N LEU A 342 6.43 -10.56 -26.50
CA LEU A 342 6.46 -11.73 -25.62
C LEU A 342 7.88 -12.25 -25.36
N ASP A 343 8.71 -12.28 -26.41
CA ASP A 343 10.11 -12.73 -26.30
C ASP A 343 10.93 -11.80 -25.42
N ASP A 344 10.70 -10.47 -25.55
CA ASP A 344 11.39 -9.46 -24.74
C ASP A 344 10.94 -9.54 -23.26
N ALA A 345 9.65 -9.83 -23.00
CA ALA A 345 9.15 -10.04 -21.64
C ALA A 345 9.84 -11.23 -20.96
N LEU A 346 9.91 -12.39 -21.65
CA LEU A 346 10.56 -13.59 -21.13
C LEU A 346 12.08 -13.42 -21.00
N LYS A 347 12.70 -12.71 -21.95
CA LYS A 347 14.13 -12.37 -21.88
C LYS A 347 14.41 -11.48 -20.67
N THR A 348 13.61 -10.45 -20.44
CA THR A 348 13.74 -9.55 -19.28
C THR A 348 13.54 -10.30 -17.95
N PHE A 349 12.64 -11.28 -17.88
CA PHE A 349 12.51 -12.16 -16.73
C PHE A 349 13.78 -12.98 -16.47
N ASN A 350 14.41 -13.53 -17.51
CA ASN A 350 15.66 -14.27 -17.36
C ASN A 350 16.83 -13.34 -16.93
N GLU A 351 16.88 -12.11 -17.46
CA GLU A 351 17.86 -11.10 -17.05
C GLU A 351 17.69 -10.70 -15.57
N LEU A 352 16.45 -10.54 -15.06
CA LEU A 352 16.16 -10.31 -13.65
C LEU A 352 16.79 -11.40 -12.76
N ILE A 353 16.63 -12.68 -13.15
CA ILE A 353 17.23 -13.81 -12.41
C ILE A 353 18.75 -13.77 -12.49
N ALA A 354 19.30 -13.46 -13.67
CA ALA A 354 20.76 -13.38 -13.88
C ALA A 354 21.40 -12.26 -13.05
N ASP A 355 20.69 -11.14 -12.82
CA ASP A 355 21.11 -10.04 -11.93
C ASP A 355 21.00 -10.42 -10.43
N GLY A 356 20.57 -11.64 -10.11
CA GLY A 356 20.46 -12.17 -8.74
C GLY A 356 19.24 -11.63 -7.97
N ILE A 357 18.28 -11.02 -8.66
CA ILE A 357 17.04 -10.54 -8.05
C ILE A 357 16.06 -11.70 -7.96
N LYS A 358 15.50 -11.90 -6.77
CA LYS A 358 14.53 -12.97 -6.55
C LYS A 358 13.14 -12.56 -7.04
N PRO A 359 12.53 -13.29 -8.01
CA PRO A 359 11.17 -13.05 -8.45
C PRO A 359 10.15 -13.10 -7.29
N ASN A 360 9.09 -12.32 -7.39
CA ASN A 360 7.98 -12.32 -6.44
C ASN A 360 6.65 -12.66 -7.14
N GLU A 361 5.55 -12.63 -6.39
CA GLU A 361 4.20 -12.91 -6.89
C GLU A 361 3.86 -12.06 -8.14
N VAL A 362 4.15 -10.75 -8.11
CA VAL A 362 3.86 -9.83 -9.22
C VAL A 362 4.69 -10.18 -10.48
N THR A 363 5.94 -10.63 -10.29
CA THR A 363 6.78 -11.08 -11.40
C THR A 363 6.12 -12.26 -12.13
N PHE A 364 5.65 -13.26 -11.38
CA PHE A 364 5.00 -14.43 -11.97
C PHE A 364 3.64 -14.11 -12.60
N VAL A 365 2.86 -13.16 -12.04
CA VAL A 365 1.66 -12.66 -12.71
C VAL A 365 2.00 -12.12 -14.10
N SER A 366 3.03 -11.26 -14.20
CA SER A 366 3.43 -10.66 -15.49
C SER A 366 3.89 -11.71 -16.50
N VAL A 367 4.68 -12.69 -16.07
CA VAL A 367 5.19 -13.74 -16.94
C VAL A 367 4.09 -14.73 -17.37
N LEU A 368 3.21 -15.13 -16.46
CA LEU A 368 2.08 -16.00 -16.78
C LEU A 368 1.07 -15.31 -17.70
N SER A 369 0.84 -14.00 -17.50
CA SER A 369 0.05 -13.18 -18.43
C SER A 369 0.68 -13.16 -19.83
N THR A 370 2.01 -12.99 -19.90
CA THR A 370 2.75 -13.10 -21.18
C THR A 370 2.51 -14.44 -21.85
N CYS A 371 2.61 -15.55 -21.10
CA CYS A 371 2.39 -16.89 -21.63
C CYS A 371 0.94 -17.08 -22.11
N SER A 372 -0.04 -16.55 -21.35
CA SER A 372 -1.45 -16.64 -21.72
C SER A 372 -1.75 -15.84 -22.99
N GLN A 373 -1.27 -14.59 -23.10
CA GLN A 373 -1.47 -13.75 -24.28
C GLN A 373 -0.79 -14.36 -25.53
N GLY A 374 0.41 -14.92 -25.35
CA GLY A 374 1.18 -15.54 -26.42
C GLY A 374 0.78 -16.96 -26.79
N GLY A 375 -0.13 -17.58 -26.04
CA GLY A 375 -0.47 -19.00 -26.24
C GLY A 375 0.72 -19.93 -25.99
N LEU A 376 1.59 -19.60 -25.04
CA LEU A 376 2.81 -20.37 -24.74
C LEU A 376 2.52 -21.41 -23.64
N LEU A 377 1.74 -22.44 -23.97
CA LEU A 377 1.23 -23.43 -23.01
C LEU A 377 2.34 -24.15 -22.22
N SER A 378 3.35 -24.64 -22.89
CA SER A 378 4.47 -25.35 -22.25
C SER A 378 5.26 -24.43 -21.31
N GLU A 379 5.49 -23.20 -21.74
CA GLU A 379 6.21 -22.21 -20.94
C GLU A 379 5.38 -21.75 -19.75
N GLY A 380 4.08 -21.52 -19.92
CA GLY A 380 3.18 -21.17 -18.83
C GLY A 380 3.13 -22.23 -17.73
N ARG A 381 3.03 -23.52 -18.10
CA ARG A 381 3.13 -24.62 -17.13
C ARG A 381 4.48 -24.63 -16.42
N ARG A 382 5.57 -24.48 -17.16
CA ARG A 382 6.93 -24.40 -16.60
C ARG A 382 7.07 -23.25 -15.60
N MET A 383 6.56 -22.07 -15.92
CA MET A 383 6.61 -20.89 -15.04
C MET A 383 5.76 -21.09 -13.78
N PHE A 384 4.59 -21.68 -13.91
CA PHE A 384 3.73 -21.97 -12.77
C PHE A 384 4.35 -22.99 -11.81
N GLU A 385 4.98 -24.04 -12.35
CA GLU A 385 5.74 -25.02 -11.57
C GLU A 385 6.98 -24.40 -10.91
N LEU A 386 7.72 -23.57 -11.64
CA LEU A 386 8.90 -22.84 -11.15
C LEU A 386 8.55 -21.97 -9.93
N MET A 387 7.43 -21.24 -10.02
CA MET A 387 6.91 -20.41 -8.95
C MET A 387 6.67 -21.20 -7.66
N ILE A 388 6.01 -22.35 -7.78
CA ILE A 388 5.61 -23.18 -6.62
C ILE A 388 6.80 -23.94 -6.05
N ASN A 389 7.54 -24.64 -6.91
CA ASN A 389 8.51 -25.65 -6.48
C ASN A 389 9.87 -25.03 -6.12
N GLU A 390 10.35 -24.05 -6.89
CA GLU A 390 11.66 -23.45 -6.69
C GLU A 390 11.59 -22.21 -5.81
N TYR A 391 10.68 -21.27 -6.13
CA TYR A 391 10.54 -20.03 -5.38
C TYR A 391 9.63 -20.13 -4.17
N ARG A 392 8.86 -21.23 -4.04
CA ARG A 392 7.92 -21.50 -2.93
C ARG A 392 6.88 -20.41 -2.72
N ILE A 393 6.46 -19.79 -3.83
CA ILE A 393 5.41 -18.79 -3.84
C ILE A 393 4.07 -19.50 -3.97
N GLN A 394 3.14 -19.20 -3.03
CA GLN A 394 1.79 -19.73 -3.10
C GLN A 394 1.01 -19.03 -4.21
N PRO A 395 0.36 -19.77 -5.13
CA PRO A 395 -0.44 -19.16 -6.18
C PRO A 395 -1.59 -18.33 -5.60
N THR A 396 -1.72 -17.10 -6.09
CA THR A 396 -2.87 -16.23 -5.81
C THR A 396 -3.96 -16.43 -6.87
N LEU A 397 -5.13 -15.84 -6.64
CA LEU A 397 -6.25 -15.90 -7.61
C LEU A 397 -5.82 -15.40 -9.01
N VAL A 398 -4.96 -14.39 -9.07
CA VAL A 398 -4.50 -13.84 -10.36
C VAL A 398 -3.65 -14.85 -11.13
N HIS A 399 -2.79 -15.61 -10.46
CA HIS A 399 -2.00 -16.66 -11.08
C HIS A 399 -2.89 -17.77 -11.64
N TYR A 400 -3.90 -18.19 -10.88
CA TYR A 400 -4.89 -19.15 -11.36
C TYR A 400 -5.66 -18.62 -12.56
N GLY A 401 -6.05 -17.32 -12.55
CA GLY A 401 -6.70 -16.67 -13.68
C GLY A 401 -5.89 -16.75 -14.98
N CYS A 402 -4.58 -16.43 -14.90
CA CYS A 402 -3.68 -16.53 -16.06
C CYS A 402 -3.60 -17.97 -16.60
N MET A 403 -3.52 -18.96 -15.71
CA MET A 403 -3.45 -20.37 -16.11
C MET A 403 -4.76 -20.86 -16.72
N VAL A 404 -5.91 -20.47 -16.15
CA VAL A 404 -7.24 -20.81 -16.68
C VAL A 404 -7.46 -20.20 -18.06
N ASP A 405 -7.08 -18.92 -18.25
CA ASP A 405 -7.14 -18.29 -19.58
C ASP A 405 -6.24 -19.00 -20.57
N LEU A 406 -5.02 -19.36 -20.20
CA LEU A 406 -4.09 -20.12 -21.04
C LEU A 406 -4.64 -21.50 -21.42
N LEU A 407 -5.08 -22.29 -20.45
CA LEU A 407 -5.67 -23.61 -20.68
C LEU A 407 -6.95 -23.53 -21.52
N GLY A 408 -7.79 -22.53 -21.21
CA GLY A 408 -9.02 -22.27 -21.93
C GLY A 408 -8.80 -21.95 -23.42
N ARG A 409 -7.77 -21.19 -23.76
CA ARG A 409 -7.40 -20.89 -25.17
C ARG A 409 -7.05 -22.15 -25.94
N PHE A 410 -6.48 -23.17 -25.29
CA PHE A 410 -6.14 -24.45 -25.90
C PHE A 410 -7.25 -25.50 -25.80
N GLY A 411 -8.41 -25.17 -25.24
CA GLY A 411 -9.52 -26.11 -25.09
C GLY A 411 -9.29 -27.21 -24.05
N LEU A 412 -8.30 -27.04 -23.17
CA LEU A 412 -7.99 -27.95 -22.07
C LEU A 412 -8.93 -27.70 -20.89
N LEU A 413 -10.24 -27.79 -21.14
CA LEU A 413 -11.28 -27.35 -20.22
C LEU A 413 -11.36 -28.20 -18.96
N GLU A 414 -11.11 -29.50 -19.05
CA GLU A 414 -11.10 -30.42 -17.91
C GLU A 414 -9.96 -30.05 -16.92
N GLU A 415 -8.75 -29.79 -17.45
CA GLU A 415 -7.61 -29.36 -16.63
C GLU A 415 -7.86 -27.99 -15.99
N ALA A 416 -8.47 -27.05 -16.73
CA ALA A 416 -8.85 -25.75 -16.22
C ALA A 416 -9.92 -25.86 -15.12
N GLU A 417 -10.95 -26.73 -15.30
CA GLU A 417 -11.98 -26.97 -14.29
C GLU A 417 -11.37 -27.63 -13.03
N GLU A 418 -10.45 -28.58 -13.16
CA GLU A 418 -9.76 -29.19 -12.02
C GLU A 418 -8.97 -28.12 -11.22
N LEU A 419 -8.30 -27.20 -11.91
CA LEU A 419 -7.55 -26.13 -11.29
C LEU A 419 -8.47 -25.18 -10.49
N VAL A 420 -9.62 -24.82 -11.05
CA VAL A 420 -10.60 -23.90 -10.46
C VAL A 420 -11.43 -24.58 -9.37
N SER A 421 -11.66 -25.89 -9.46
CA SER A 421 -12.48 -26.63 -8.48
C SER A 421 -11.96 -26.56 -7.04
N LYS A 422 -10.67 -26.25 -6.88
CA LYS A 422 -10.00 -26.04 -5.59
C LYS A 422 -10.29 -24.65 -4.97
N LEU A 423 -10.91 -23.75 -5.75
CA LEU A 423 -11.21 -22.37 -5.35
C LEU A 423 -12.72 -22.20 -5.10
N PRO A 424 -13.14 -21.63 -3.96
CA PRO A 424 -14.54 -21.27 -3.73
C PRO A 424 -15.03 -20.26 -4.77
N VAL A 425 -16.21 -20.49 -5.37
CA VAL A 425 -16.78 -19.61 -6.40
C VAL A 425 -16.94 -18.16 -5.88
N LYS A 426 -17.34 -18.01 -4.61
CA LYS A 426 -17.48 -16.70 -3.96
C LYS A 426 -16.18 -15.88 -3.91
N GLU A 427 -15.04 -16.56 -3.84
CA GLU A 427 -13.73 -15.91 -3.69
C GLU A 427 -13.07 -15.62 -5.03
N ALA A 428 -13.53 -16.29 -6.11
CA ALA A 428 -12.89 -16.21 -7.41
C ALA A 428 -13.88 -16.10 -8.60
N PRO A 429 -14.89 -15.21 -8.57
CA PRO A 429 -15.89 -15.16 -9.64
C PRO A 429 -15.26 -14.90 -11.02
N ALA A 430 -14.29 -13.98 -11.13
CA ALA A 430 -13.63 -13.65 -12.39
C ALA A 430 -12.91 -14.86 -13.06
N ILE A 431 -12.37 -15.80 -12.26
CA ILE A 431 -11.73 -17.01 -12.79
C ILE A 431 -12.77 -17.96 -13.37
N TRP A 432 -13.91 -18.11 -12.69
CA TRP A 432 -15.04 -18.90 -13.19
C TRP A 432 -15.65 -18.29 -14.45
N GLU A 433 -15.69 -16.96 -14.56
CA GLU A 433 -16.10 -16.24 -15.78
C GLU A 433 -15.13 -16.51 -16.94
N SER A 434 -13.82 -16.53 -16.67
CA SER A 434 -12.82 -16.88 -17.68
C SER A 434 -13.00 -18.30 -18.19
N LEU A 435 -13.28 -19.26 -17.29
CA LEU A 435 -13.56 -20.65 -17.68
C LEU A 435 -14.89 -20.76 -18.46
N LEU A 436 -15.92 -19.99 -18.08
CA LEU A 436 -17.18 -19.89 -18.80
C LEU A 436 -16.96 -19.37 -20.23
N SER A 437 -16.15 -18.33 -20.38
CA SER A 437 -15.79 -17.77 -21.70
C SER A 437 -15.07 -18.78 -22.56
N ALA A 438 -14.12 -19.54 -21.98
CA ALA A 438 -13.39 -20.61 -22.65
C ALA A 438 -14.34 -21.75 -23.09
N SER A 439 -15.22 -22.19 -22.21
CA SER A 439 -16.21 -23.25 -22.51
C SER A 439 -17.10 -22.86 -23.70
N ARG A 440 -17.53 -21.61 -23.77
CA ARG A 440 -18.27 -21.07 -24.92
C ARG A 440 -17.46 -21.11 -26.22
N SER A 441 -16.20 -20.68 -26.15
CA SER A 441 -15.33 -20.61 -27.33
C SER A 441 -15.07 -21.98 -27.93
N HIS A 442 -15.07 -23.02 -27.10
CA HIS A 442 -14.86 -24.41 -27.51
C HIS A 442 -16.15 -25.22 -27.65
N ASN A 443 -17.33 -24.55 -27.56
CA ASN A 443 -18.64 -25.16 -27.68
C ASN A 443 -18.94 -26.26 -26.65
N ASP A 444 -18.30 -26.23 -25.48
CA ASP A 444 -18.68 -27.07 -24.35
C ASP A 444 -19.83 -26.43 -23.58
N VAL A 445 -21.00 -26.70 -24.06
CA VAL A 445 -22.22 -26.04 -23.62
C VAL A 445 -22.66 -26.52 -22.24
N GLU A 446 -22.44 -27.81 -21.93
CA GLU A 446 -22.80 -28.41 -20.64
C GLU A 446 -21.98 -27.79 -19.51
N LEU A 447 -20.69 -27.65 -19.73
CA LEU A 447 -19.79 -26.96 -18.78
C LEU A 447 -20.18 -25.48 -18.63
N ALA A 448 -20.45 -24.79 -19.75
CA ALA A 448 -20.83 -23.39 -19.76
C ALA A 448 -22.14 -23.13 -18.99
N GLU A 449 -23.18 -23.94 -19.18
CA GLU A 449 -24.46 -23.81 -18.45
C GLU A 449 -24.27 -24.07 -16.95
N ARG A 450 -23.49 -25.10 -16.59
CA ARG A 450 -23.18 -25.44 -15.20
C ARG A 450 -22.44 -24.30 -14.46
N ILE A 451 -21.46 -23.70 -15.11
CA ILE A 451 -20.67 -22.60 -14.53
C ILE A 451 -21.53 -21.33 -14.40
N ALA A 452 -22.25 -20.95 -15.45
CA ALA A 452 -23.10 -19.78 -15.44
C ALA A 452 -24.17 -19.85 -14.34
N THR A 453 -24.75 -21.04 -14.13
CA THR A 453 -25.73 -21.25 -13.05
C THR A 453 -25.07 -21.06 -11.68
N LYS A 454 -23.88 -21.64 -11.46
CA LYS A 454 -23.13 -21.44 -10.19
C LYS A 454 -22.79 -20.00 -9.91
N LEU A 455 -22.37 -19.23 -10.92
CA LEU A 455 -22.06 -17.82 -10.77
C LEU A 455 -23.30 -17.02 -10.33
N LEU A 456 -24.45 -17.25 -10.95
CA LEU A 456 -25.70 -16.59 -10.59
C LEU A 456 -26.27 -17.02 -9.23
N GLU A 457 -25.93 -18.22 -8.73
CA GLU A 457 -26.24 -18.63 -7.36
C GLU A 457 -25.43 -17.84 -6.32
N VAL A 458 -24.20 -17.47 -6.66
CA VAL A 458 -23.29 -16.73 -5.77
C VAL A 458 -23.57 -15.23 -5.79
N ASP A 459 -23.72 -14.67 -6.98
CA ASP A 459 -24.12 -13.27 -7.17
C ASP A 459 -25.34 -13.16 -8.10
N PRO A 460 -26.55 -13.14 -7.53
CA PRO A 460 -27.78 -12.97 -8.30
C PRO A 460 -27.90 -11.61 -9.00
N ARG A 461 -27.03 -10.64 -8.72
CA ARG A 461 -27.05 -9.31 -9.34
C ARG A 461 -25.95 -9.11 -10.40
N ASP A 462 -25.12 -10.12 -10.63
CA ASP A 462 -24.11 -10.03 -11.67
C ASP A 462 -24.71 -9.96 -13.07
N SER A 463 -24.59 -8.80 -13.72
CA SER A 463 -25.09 -8.57 -15.08
C SER A 463 -24.35 -9.41 -16.13
N ALA A 464 -23.06 -9.69 -15.92
CA ALA A 464 -22.24 -10.46 -16.83
C ALA A 464 -22.69 -11.92 -16.86
N GLY A 465 -22.96 -12.54 -15.71
CA GLY A 465 -23.48 -13.90 -15.60
C GLY A 465 -24.79 -14.10 -16.36
N TYR A 466 -25.74 -13.17 -16.21
CA TYR A 466 -27.02 -13.22 -16.97
C TYR A 466 -26.80 -13.13 -18.49
N VAL A 467 -25.94 -12.21 -18.93
CA VAL A 467 -25.62 -12.05 -20.37
C VAL A 467 -24.93 -13.30 -20.90
N GLN A 468 -23.98 -13.85 -20.17
CA GLN A 468 -23.23 -15.04 -20.56
C GLN A 468 -24.15 -16.27 -20.65
N LEU A 469 -24.96 -16.53 -19.62
CA LEU A 469 -25.94 -17.62 -19.63
C LEU A 469 -26.93 -17.49 -20.80
N SER A 470 -27.45 -16.27 -21.01
CA SER A 470 -28.34 -15.97 -22.15
C SER A 470 -27.69 -16.31 -23.50
N ASN A 471 -26.38 -16.00 -23.66
CA ASN A 471 -25.65 -16.28 -24.88
C ASN A 471 -25.39 -17.79 -25.07
N VAL A 472 -25.08 -18.51 -23.99
CA VAL A 472 -24.93 -19.98 -24.00
C VAL A 472 -26.21 -20.63 -24.44
N LEU A 473 -27.34 -20.31 -23.83
CA LEU A 473 -28.65 -20.86 -24.17
C LEU A 473 -29.08 -20.50 -25.61
N ALA A 474 -28.73 -19.30 -26.08
CA ALA A 474 -28.98 -18.89 -27.46
C ALA A 474 -28.18 -19.72 -28.47
N SER A 475 -26.92 -20.07 -28.17
CA SER A 475 -26.10 -20.93 -29.04
C SER A 475 -26.66 -22.34 -29.18
N MET A 476 -27.42 -22.79 -28.18
CA MET A 476 -28.16 -24.07 -28.21
C MET A 476 -29.52 -24.01 -28.92
N GLY A 477 -29.95 -22.82 -29.35
CA GLY A 477 -31.29 -22.62 -29.89
C GLY A 477 -32.43 -22.64 -28.84
N ARG A 478 -32.06 -22.62 -27.55
CA ARG A 478 -33.01 -22.64 -26.41
C ARG A 478 -33.60 -21.24 -26.15
N TRP A 479 -34.32 -20.70 -27.14
CA TRP A 479 -34.80 -19.33 -27.13
C TRP A 479 -35.83 -19.01 -26.03
N ASP A 480 -36.56 -19.99 -25.56
CA ASP A 480 -37.51 -19.83 -24.46
C ASP A 480 -36.79 -19.59 -23.14
N ASP A 481 -35.73 -20.36 -22.87
CA ASP A 481 -34.87 -20.19 -21.70
C ASP A 481 -34.12 -18.84 -21.73
N VAL A 482 -33.66 -18.41 -22.92
CA VAL A 482 -33.10 -17.06 -23.12
C VAL A 482 -34.05 -15.97 -22.71
N ARG A 483 -35.34 -16.11 -23.10
CA ARG A 483 -36.38 -15.12 -22.74
C ARG A 483 -36.64 -15.10 -21.22
N GLU A 484 -36.59 -16.23 -20.57
CA GLU A 484 -36.76 -16.36 -19.13
C GLU A 484 -35.59 -15.71 -18.36
N VAL A 485 -34.37 -16.03 -18.71
CA VAL A 485 -33.14 -15.45 -18.12
C VAL A 485 -33.12 -13.93 -18.27
N ARG A 486 -33.45 -13.40 -19.47
CA ARG A 486 -33.51 -11.96 -19.71
C ARG A 486 -34.69 -11.29 -19.00
N ARG A 487 -35.79 -11.99 -18.80
CA ARG A 487 -36.93 -11.50 -18.01
C ARG A 487 -36.53 -11.37 -16.53
N LYS A 488 -35.85 -12.38 -15.98
CA LYS A 488 -35.37 -12.37 -14.62
C LYS A 488 -34.38 -11.20 -14.40
N MET A 489 -33.39 -11.03 -15.28
CA MET A 489 -32.45 -9.91 -15.24
C MET A 489 -33.18 -8.54 -15.17
N ARG A 490 -34.21 -8.34 -16.00
CA ARG A 490 -35.03 -7.09 -16.01
C ARG A 490 -35.87 -6.93 -14.76
N SER A 491 -36.46 -8.01 -14.25
CA SER A 491 -37.32 -7.95 -13.04
C SER A 491 -36.52 -7.61 -11.79
N GLU A 492 -35.24 -7.98 -11.76
CA GLU A 492 -34.29 -7.64 -10.70
C GLU A 492 -33.66 -6.24 -10.87
N GLY A 493 -34.04 -5.51 -11.94
CA GLY A 493 -33.50 -4.17 -12.22
C GLY A 493 -32.03 -4.14 -12.62
N ILE A 494 -31.50 -5.27 -13.09
CA ILE A 494 -30.10 -5.40 -13.45
C ILE A 494 -29.88 -4.87 -14.87
N THR A 495 -29.00 -3.88 -15.02
CA THR A 495 -28.60 -3.31 -16.31
C THR A 495 -27.14 -3.65 -16.62
N LYS A 496 -26.84 -3.88 -17.89
CA LYS A 496 -25.48 -4.11 -18.34
C LYS A 496 -24.69 -2.80 -18.27
N GLU A 497 -23.51 -2.83 -17.65
CA GLU A 497 -22.58 -1.71 -17.70
C GLU A 497 -22.03 -1.53 -19.14
N PRO A 498 -22.04 -0.30 -19.67
CA PRO A 498 -21.49 -0.03 -21.00
C PRO A 498 -19.95 -0.18 -20.96
N GLY A 499 -19.39 -0.76 -22.02
CA GLY A 499 -17.93 -0.74 -22.20
C GLY A 499 -17.45 0.67 -22.53
N CYS A 500 -16.28 1.03 -22.00
CA CYS A 500 -15.63 2.33 -22.25
C CYS A 500 -14.33 2.13 -23.02
N SER A 501 -13.99 3.08 -23.90
CA SER A 501 -12.67 3.18 -24.54
C SER A 501 -12.22 4.64 -24.58
N MET A 502 -10.91 4.87 -24.49
CA MET A 502 -10.32 6.20 -24.48
C MET A 502 -9.25 6.32 -25.56
N ILE A 503 -9.14 7.50 -26.17
CA ILE A 503 -8.10 7.84 -27.14
C ILE A 503 -7.63 9.28 -26.90
N GLU A 504 -6.32 9.51 -27.02
CA GLU A 504 -5.75 10.86 -27.00
C GLU A 504 -5.62 11.38 -28.45
N VAL A 505 -6.22 12.54 -28.73
CA VAL A 505 -6.09 13.25 -29.99
C VAL A 505 -5.68 14.69 -29.69
N ASP A 506 -4.55 15.14 -30.27
CA ASP A 506 -4.00 16.49 -30.07
C ASP A 506 -3.82 16.91 -28.59
N GLY A 507 -3.46 15.95 -27.73
CA GLY A 507 -3.27 16.18 -26.30
C GLY A 507 -4.55 16.24 -25.48
N VAL A 508 -5.71 15.92 -26.06
CA VAL A 508 -7.01 15.81 -25.41
C VAL A 508 -7.45 14.35 -25.41
N VAL A 509 -7.84 13.85 -24.22
CA VAL A 509 -8.37 12.49 -24.08
C VAL A 509 -9.87 12.49 -24.35
N HIS A 510 -10.29 11.65 -25.29
CA HIS A 510 -11.68 11.42 -25.64
C HIS A 510 -12.14 10.06 -25.12
N GLU A 511 -13.25 10.05 -24.37
CA GLU A 511 -13.88 8.85 -23.84
C GLU A 511 -15.09 8.48 -24.72
N PHE A 512 -15.25 7.18 -24.99
CA PHE A 512 -16.36 6.62 -25.76
C PHE A 512 -17.04 5.52 -24.96
N LEU A 513 -18.31 5.68 -24.68
CA LEU A 513 -19.13 4.68 -24.00
C LEU A 513 -19.94 3.88 -25.02
N ALA A 514 -19.97 2.55 -24.85
CA ALA A 514 -20.76 1.68 -25.72
C ALA A 514 -22.27 1.97 -25.58
N GLY A 515 -22.90 2.44 -26.66
CA GLY A 515 -24.33 2.79 -26.69
C GLY A 515 -24.61 4.29 -26.65
N GLU A 516 -23.63 5.15 -26.45
CA GLU A 516 -23.75 6.57 -26.73
C GLU A 516 -23.66 6.75 -28.25
N GLY A 517 -24.76 7.23 -28.85
CA GLY A 517 -24.75 7.60 -30.26
C GLY A 517 -23.73 8.71 -30.49
N ILE A 518 -22.95 8.61 -31.56
CA ILE A 518 -22.07 9.68 -32.02
C ILE A 518 -22.96 10.91 -32.24
N ILE A 519 -22.95 11.86 -31.32
CA ILE A 519 -23.42 13.20 -31.57
C ILE A 519 -22.27 13.88 -32.30
N LEU A 520 -22.35 13.86 -33.65
CA LEU A 520 -21.48 14.63 -34.55
C LEU A 520 -21.73 16.13 -34.37
#